data_9445e22a7f8fcb5697ace6d2c8ad3aec
#
_entry.id   9445e22a7f8fcb5697ace6d2c8ad3aec
#
_cell.length_a   1.000
_cell.length_b   1.000
_cell.length_c   1.000
_cell.angle_alpha   90.00
_cell.angle_beta   90.00
_cell.angle_gamma   90.00
#
_symmetry.space_group_name_H-M   'P 1'
#
loop_
_entity.id
_entity.type
_entity.pdbx_description
1 polymer ?
#
loop_
_entity_poly.entity_id
_entity_poly.type
_entity_poly.pdbx_seq_one_letter_code
_entity_poly.pdbx_strand_id
1 'polypeptide(L)'
;ELIDSGRIGQVVSVQAMEKVTYWHQAHSFVRGNWRRSEETSPMILAKCCHDCDIFVWLLGKKCRKVSSYGGLYLFRPEMAPKGAAKRCLDGCAAKENCPYDAEKIYVTNKKTGVRSVAEEGRTGDEAWPICVVSPNNLTEEGVYKALKEGPYGRCVYACDNDVVDHQVVNMEFEDGVTVDFQMTAFTGHGGRTIHVCGTKGDIYGDLKDNEVTIEEFGKEPETFATSEGDMSGHAGGDNRLISDFLEAVREGANEDKLKTGIDVSIQSHIIALAAEESRLAGGKPVEI
;
A
#
# COMPACT_ATOMS: atom_id res chain seq x y z
N GLU A 1 -7.81 11.74 17.63
CA GLU A 1 -8.97 12.39 18.27
C GLU A 1 -10.00 11.39 18.80
N LEU A 2 -10.61 10.47 17.98
CA LEU A 2 -11.61 9.51 18.48
C LEU A 2 -11.03 8.55 19.53
N ILE A 3 -9.82 8.02 19.31
CA ILE A 3 -9.13 7.18 20.29
C ILE A 3 -8.83 8.00 21.57
N ASP A 4 -8.27 9.20 21.41
CA ASP A 4 -7.88 10.07 22.51
C ASP A 4 -9.08 10.60 23.31
N SER A 5 -10.27 10.62 22.71
CA SER A 5 -11.51 10.98 23.39
C SER A 5 -11.89 10.02 24.53
N GLY A 6 -11.32 8.79 24.52
CA GLY A 6 -11.61 7.74 25.48
C GLY A 6 -12.98 7.08 25.29
N ARG A 7 -13.70 7.38 24.22
CA ARG A 7 -15.04 6.82 23.94
C ARG A 7 -15.03 5.30 23.82
N ILE A 8 -13.99 4.75 23.18
CA ILE A 8 -13.83 3.28 23.07
C ILE A 8 -13.05 2.66 24.23
N GLY A 9 -12.69 3.45 25.23
CA GLY A 9 -11.86 2.98 26.35
C GLY A 9 -10.39 2.77 25.96
N GLN A 10 -9.73 1.76 26.55
CA GLN A 10 -8.37 1.39 26.18
C GLN A 10 -8.37 0.52 24.93
N VAL A 11 -7.48 0.81 23.98
CA VAL A 11 -7.30 -0.02 22.79
C VAL A 11 -6.73 -1.38 23.19
N VAL A 12 -7.32 -2.45 22.70
CA VAL A 12 -6.95 -3.84 22.95
C VAL A 12 -6.34 -4.47 21.70
N SER A 13 -6.95 -4.24 20.54
CA SER A 13 -6.47 -4.80 19.29
C SER A 13 -6.77 -3.90 18.09
N VAL A 14 -5.97 -4.06 17.03
CA VAL A 14 -6.17 -3.40 15.74
C VAL A 14 -6.12 -4.46 14.65
N GLN A 15 -7.08 -4.43 13.74
CA GLN A 15 -7.06 -5.18 12.48
C GLN A 15 -6.95 -4.21 11.31
N ALA A 16 -6.06 -4.47 10.36
CA ALA A 16 -5.88 -3.59 9.21
C ALA A 16 -5.54 -4.35 7.94
N MET A 17 -5.89 -3.77 6.80
CA MET A 17 -5.56 -4.32 5.48
C MET A 17 -5.12 -3.22 4.51
N GLU A 18 -4.00 -3.44 3.84
CA GLU A 18 -3.58 -2.71 2.64
C GLU A 18 -4.01 -3.47 1.39
N LYS A 19 -4.89 -2.87 0.61
CA LYS A 19 -5.40 -3.37 -0.68
C LYS A 19 -4.60 -2.74 -1.81
N VAL A 20 -3.56 -3.42 -2.31
CA VAL A 20 -2.61 -2.86 -3.31
C VAL A 20 -3.24 -2.73 -4.69
N THR A 21 -4.17 -3.57 -5.07
CA THR A 21 -4.74 -3.79 -6.39
C THR A 21 -3.86 -4.63 -7.34
N TYR A 22 -4.55 -5.42 -8.17
CA TYR A 22 -3.93 -6.33 -9.12
C TYR A 22 -3.02 -5.62 -10.14
N TRP A 23 -3.43 -4.46 -10.64
CA TRP A 23 -2.70 -3.72 -11.65
C TRP A 23 -1.52 -2.95 -11.06
N HIS A 24 -1.65 -2.42 -9.84
CA HIS A 24 -0.57 -1.71 -9.15
C HIS A 24 0.56 -2.68 -8.78
N GLN A 25 0.23 -3.86 -8.27
CA GLN A 25 1.20 -4.93 -8.05
C GLN A 25 1.94 -5.28 -9.34
N ALA A 26 1.18 -5.54 -10.42
CA ALA A 26 1.75 -5.88 -11.72
C ALA A 26 2.65 -4.76 -12.28
N HIS A 27 2.30 -3.49 -12.02
CA HIS A 27 3.06 -2.33 -12.47
C HIS A 27 4.35 -2.15 -11.67
N SER A 28 4.24 -1.95 -10.35
CA SER A 28 5.35 -1.50 -9.51
C SER A 28 6.24 -2.65 -9.02
N PHE A 29 5.61 -3.77 -8.62
CA PHE A 29 6.26 -4.84 -7.87
C PHE A 29 6.51 -6.11 -8.67
N VAL A 30 6.06 -6.16 -9.93
CA VAL A 30 6.35 -7.27 -10.85
C VAL A 30 7.17 -6.81 -12.06
N ARG A 31 6.74 -5.75 -12.76
CA ARG A 31 7.42 -5.21 -13.94
C ARG A 31 8.37 -4.08 -13.62
N GLY A 32 8.04 -3.28 -12.61
CA GLY A 32 8.70 -2.03 -12.25
C GLY A 32 9.96 -2.19 -11.41
N ASN A 33 10.41 -1.07 -10.92
CA ASN A 33 11.66 -0.96 -10.17
C ASN A 33 11.61 -1.53 -8.74
N TRP A 34 10.44 -1.73 -8.16
CA TRP A 34 10.26 -2.34 -6.83
C TRP A 34 10.14 -3.87 -6.85
N ARG A 35 10.45 -4.52 -7.98
CA ARG A 35 10.28 -5.94 -8.19
C ARG A 35 11.31 -6.83 -7.48
N ARG A 36 12.48 -6.28 -7.15
CA ARG A 36 13.60 -7.01 -6.55
C ARG A 36 13.95 -6.46 -5.18
N SER A 37 13.83 -7.29 -4.16
CA SER A 37 14.11 -6.90 -2.78
C SER A 37 15.55 -6.47 -2.54
N GLU A 38 16.51 -7.11 -3.20
CA GLU A 38 17.94 -6.77 -3.08
C GLU A 38 18.31 -5.45 -3.78
N GLU A 39 17.58 -5.09 -4.85
CA GLU A 39 17.84 -3.86 -5.61
C GLU A 39 17.16 -2.64 -4.97
N THR A 40 16.10 -2.88 -4.19
CA THR A 40 15.29 -1.82 -3.57
C THR A 40 14.98 -2.12 -2.11
N SER A 41 13.90 -2.83 -1.83
CA SER A 41 13.51 -3.26 -0.48
C SER A 41 12.42 -4.34 -0.53
N PRO A 42 12.20 -5.09 0.56
CA PRO A 42 11.04 -5.97 0.68
C PRO A 42 9.72 -5.22 0.48
N MET A 43 8.69 -5.91 -0.02
CA MET A 43 7.36 -5.33 -0.26
C MET A 43 6.76 -4.65 0.97
N ILE A 44 6.92 -5.28 2.14
CA ILE A 44 6.42 -4.74 3.42
C ILE A 44 7.02 -3.37 3.75
N LEU A 45 8.29 -3.14 3.42
CA LEU A 45 8.93 -1.85 3.60
C LEU A 45 8.60 -0.87 2.46
N ALA A 46 8.67 -1.33 1.20
CA ALA A 46 8.44 -0.46 0.03
C ALA A 46 7.01 0.10 -0.03
N LYS A 47 6.01 -0.66 0.45
CA LYS A 47 4.59 -0.30 0.34
C LYS A 47 3.91 -0.06 1.68
N CYS A 48 4.23 -0.86 2.69
CA CYS A 48 3.49 -0.89 3.95
C CYS A 48 4.23 -0.19 5.11
N CYS A 49 5.31 0.55 4.84
CA CYS A 49 5.93 1.41 5.85
C CYS A 49 4.93 2.41 6.44
N HIS A 50 4.04 2.95 5.60
CA HIS A 50 2.96 3.84 6.05
C HIS A 50 1.98 3.15 7.01
N ASP A 51 1.67 1.87 6.78
CA ASP A 51 0.76 1.10 7.63
C ASP A 51 1.42 0.82 8.98
N CYS A 52 2.70 0.43 8.99
CA CYS A 52 3.47 0.26 10.22
C CYS A 52 3.56 1.58 11.02
N ASP A 53 3.74 2.71 10.33
CA ASP A 53 3.78 4.03 10.95
C ASP A 53 2.43 4.42 11.58
N ILE A 54 1.33 4.15 10.88
CA ILE A 54 -0.02 4.37 11.40
C ILE A 54 -0.24 3.59 12.71
N PHE A 55 0.22 2.35 12.83
CA PHE A 55 0.06 1.57 14.06
C PHE A 55 0.84 2.16 15.23
N VAL A 56 2.10 2.56 15.01
CA VAL A 56 2.92 3.21 16.02
C VAL A 56 2.27 4.52 16.47
N TRP A 57 1.80 5.32 15.50
CA TRP A 57 1.16 6.60 15.77
C TRP A 57 -0.18 6.46 16.50
N LEU A 58 -1.06 5.55 16.06
CA LEU A 58 -2.38 5.35 16.67
C LEU A 58 -2.27 4.83 18.10
N LEU A 59 -1.32 3.93 18.35
CA LEU A 59 -1.17 3.29 19.65
C LEU A 59 -0.33 4.12 20.63
N GLY A 60 0.58 4.96 20.10
CA GLY A 60 1.55 5.67 20.93
C GLY A 60 2.45 4.76 21.75
N LYS A 61 2.70 3.53 21.26
CA LYS A 61 3.41 2.43 21.94
C LYS A 61 4.47 1.84 21.03
N LYS A 62 5.49 1.22 21.65
CA LYS A 62 6.50 0.47 20.92
C LYS A 62 6.01 -0.94 20.60
N CYS A 63 6.31 -1.42 19.41
CA CYS A 63 6.18 -2.83 19.07
C CYS A 63 7.26 -3.62 19.79
N ARG A 64 6.90 -4.80 20.28
CA ARG A 64 7.79 -5.70 21.04
C ARG A 64 8.14 -6.95 20.26
N LYS A 65 7.23 -7.41 19.42
CA LYS A 65 7.37 -8.70 18.75
C LYS A 65 6.57 -8.71 17.45
N VAL A 66 7.13 -9.35 16.43
CA VAL A 66 6.50 -9.51 15.12
C VAL A 66 6.60 -10.96 14.65
N SER A 67 5.49 -11.48 14.10
CA SER A 67 5.47 -12.75 13.38
C SER A 67 4.78 -12.58 12.04
N SER A 68 5.35 -13.12 10.96
CA SER A 68 4.86 -12.84 9.60
C SER A 68 4.93 -14.05 8.68
N TYR A 69 3.91 -14.18 7.81
CA TYR A 69 3.83 -15.16 6.75
C TYR A 69 3.43 -14.47 5.44
N GLY A 70 4.00 -14.92 4.34
CA GLY A 70 3.70 -14.38 3.02
C GLY A 70 4.59 -14.99 1.95
N GLY A 71 4.28 -14.72 0.70
CA GLY A 71 5.04 -15.29 -0.40
C GLY A 71 4.67 -14.71 -1.75
N LEU A 72 5.38 -15.19 -2.76
CA LEU A 72 5.08 -14.93 -4.16
C LEU A 72 4.25 -16.12 -4.67
N TYR A 73 2.93 -15.94 -4.69
CA TYR A 73 1.99 -17.00 -5.05
C TYR A 73 1.74 -17.08 -6.55
N LEU A 74 1.42 -15.94 -7.18
CA LEU A 74 0.93 -15.91 -8.56
C LEU A 74 1.99 -15.50 -9.59
N PHE A 75 2.76 -14.47 -9.33
CA PHE A 75 3.62 -13.84 -10.34
C PHE A 75 4.95 -14.58 -10.54
N ARG A 76 4.85 -15.84 -10.98
CA ARG A 76 5.96 -16.78 -11.19
C ARG A 76 5.70 -17.68 -12.40
N PRO A 77 6.74 -18.23 -13.04
CA PRO A 77 6.61 -19.00 -14.29
C PRO A 77 5.65 -20.20 -14.24
N GLU A 78 5.59 -20.89 -13.11
CA GLU A 78 4.75 -22.09 -12.91
C GLU A 78 3.25 -21.77 -12.97
N MET A 79 2.89 -20.52 -12.71
CA MET A 79 1.51 -20.04 -12.71
C MET A 79 1.09 -19.44 -14.07
N ALA A 80 2.00 -19.43 -15.05
CA ALA A 80 1.70 -18.90 -16.37
C ALA A 80 0.58 -19.69 -17.06
N PRO A 81 -0.47 -19.01 -17.56
CA PRO A 81 -1.53 -19.70 -18.31
C PRO A 81 -0.98 -20.27 -19.60
N LYS A 82 -1.59 -21.38 -20.06
CA LYS A 82 -1.19 -22.03 -21.31
C LYS A 82 -1.20 -21.04 -22.48
N GLY A 83 -0.10 -20.97 -23.21
CA GLY A 83 0.07 -20.08 -24.35
C GLY A 83 0.46 -18.65 -23.98
N ALA A 84 0.85 -18.39 -22.73
CA ALA A 84 1.42 -17.12 -22.35
C ALA A 84 2.73 -16.87 -23.10
N ALA A 85 2.84 -15.70 -23.73
CA ALA A 85 4.08 -15.24 -24.36
C ALA A 85 4.99 -14.55 -23.32
N LYS A 86 6.28 -14.37 -23.67
CA LYS A 86 7.21 -13.65 -22.80
C LYS A 86 6.89 -12.16 -22.64
N ARG A 87 6.20 -11.59 -23.64
CA ARG A 87 5.69 -10.21 -23.65
C ARG A 87 4.23 -10.20 -24.08
N CYS A 88 3.43 -9.27 -23.55
CA CYS A 88 2.00 -9.20 -23.82
C CYS A 88 1.68 -8.91 -25.30
N LEU A 89 2.55 -8.17 -26.00
CA LEU A 89 2.37 -7.80 -27.39
C LEU A 89 2.90 -8.82 -28.43
N ASP A 90 3.52 -9.93 -27.99
CA ASP A 90 4.14 -10.93 -28.85
C ASP A 90 3.17 -12.09 -29.19
N GLY A 91 1.90 -11.77 -29.46
CA GLY A 91 0.92 -12.78 -29.84
C GLY A 91 0.51 -13.72 -28.71
N CYS A 92 0.40 -13.21 -27.49
CA CYS A 92 0.01 -13.99 -26.32
C CYS A 92 -1.39 -14.60 -26.48
N ALA A 93 -1.49 -15.93 -26.49
CA ALA A 93 -2.76 -16.64 -26.62
C ALA A 93 -3.66 -16.52 -25.36
N ALA A 94 -3.07 -16.19 -24.20
CA ALA A 94 -3.79 -15.99 -22.96
C ALA A 94 -4.36 -14.57 -22.79
N LYS A 95 -4.09 -13.65 -23.72
CA LYS A 95 -4.40 -12.22 -23.64
C LYS A 95 -5.85 -11.93 -23.25
N GLU A 96 -6.80 -12.60 -23.89
CA GLU A 96 -8.23 -12.33 -23.70
C GLU A 96 -8.66 -12.46 -22.23
N ASN A 97 -8.21 -13.50 -21.55
CA ASN A 97 -8.60 -13.80 -20.18
C ASN A 97 -7.57 -13.33 -19.13
N CYS A 98 -6.45 -12.70 -19.52
CA CYS A 98 -5.44 -12.25 -18.61
C CYS A 98 -5.79 -10.85 -18.05
N PRO A 99 -6.04 -10.70 -16.74
CA PRO A 99 -6.28 -9.39 -16.14
C PRO A 99 -5.00 -8.53 -16.07
N TYR A 100 -3.85 -9.17 -16.16
CA TYR A 100 -2.53 -8.52 -16.07
C TYR A 100 -1.95 -8.16 -17.44
N ASP A 101 -2.72 -8.31 -18.54
CA ASP A 101 -2.25 -7.92 -19.86
C ASP A 101 -1.85 -6.43 -19.90
N ALA A 102 -0.65 -6.15 -20.43
CA ALA A 102 -0.09 -4.81 -20.41
C ALA A 102 -0.90 -3.80 -21.23
N GLU A 103 -1.49 -4.24 -22.35
CA GLU A 103 -2.35 -3.36 -23.16
C GLU A 103 -3.64 -3.04 -22.41
N LYS A 104 -4.23 -4.03 -21.72
CA LYS A 104 -5.40 -3.76 -20.87
C LYS A 104 -5.08 -2.75 -19.77
N ILE A 105 -3.96 -2.89 -19.07
CA ILE A 105 -3.59 -1.99 -17.97
C ILE A 105 -3.21 -0.60 -18.47
N TYR A 106 -2.32 -0.52 -19.49
CA TYR A 106 -1.68 0.76 -19.85
C TYR A 106 -2.31 1.47 -21.04
N VAL A 107 -3.20 0.81 -21.79
CA VAL A 107 -3.85 1.45 -22.93
C VAL A 107 -5.34 1.62 -22.71
N THR A 108 -6.08 0.54 -22.40
CA THR A 108 -7.54 0.55 -22.43
C THR A 108 -8.23 0.69 -21.07
N ASN A 109 -7.51 0.55 -19.96
CA ASN A 109 -8.10 0.70 -18.62
C ASN A 109 -8.61 2.13 -18.43
N LYS A 110 -9.83 2.25 -17.90
CA LYS A 110 -10.51 3.56 -17.69
C LYS A 110 -9.87 4.43 -16.61
N LYS A 111 -8.97 3.88 -15.77
CA LYS A 111 -8.27 4.64 -14.72
C LYS A 111 -6.79 4.83 -15.03
N THR A 112 -6.14 3.80 -15.56
CA THR A 112 -4.68 3.72 -15.69
C THR A 112 -4.18 3.77 -17.12
N GLY A 113 -5.07 3.65 -18.11
CA GLY A 113 -4.71 3.59 -19.51
C GLY A 113 -4.46 4.97 -20.12
N VAL A 114 -3.57 5.03 -21.11
CA VAL A 114 -3.21 6.26 -21.81
C VAL A 114 -4.41 6.94 -22.49
N ARG A 115 -5.43 6.16 -22.89
CA ARG A 115 -6.65 6.74 -23.47
C ARG A 115 -7.40 7.59 -22.48
N SER A 116 -7.59 7.08 -21.25
CA SER A 116 -8.21 7.83 -20.15
C SER A 116 -7.36 9.06 -19.75
N VAL A 117 -6.03 8.88 -19.67
CA VAL A 117 -5.10 10.00 -19.40
C VAL A 117 -5.28 11.12 -20.42
N ALA A 118 -5.39 10.79 -21.72
CA ALA A 118 -5.60 11.77 -22.79
C ALA A 118 -6.99 12.40 -22.75
N GLU A 119 -8.05 11.62 -22.51
CA GLU A 119 -9.43 12.11 -22.42
C GLU A 119 -9.62 13.10 -21.25
N GLU A 120 -8.96 12.85 -20.13
CA GLU A 120 -9.03 13.68 -18.91
C GLU A 120 -7.99 14.80 -18.89
N GLY A 121 -7.08 14.85 -19.88
CA GLY A 121 -6.02 15.86 -19.95
C GLY A 121 -4.98 15.78 -18.84
N ARG A 122 -4.81 14.59 -18.21
CA ARG A 122 -3.86 14.37 -17.12
C ARG A 122 -2.42 14.44 -17.63
N THR A 123 -1.55 15.09 -16.86
CA THR A 123 -0.12 15.26 -17.17
C THR A 123 0.72 15.08 -15.91
N GLY A 124 2.04 14.97 -16.06
CA GLY A 124 2.93 14.79 -14.90
C GLY A 124 2.52 13.60 -14.05
N ASP A 125 2.53 13.76 -12.74
CA ASP A 125 2.20 12.68 -11.79
C ASP A 125 0.73 12.26 -11.82
N GLU A 126 -0.17 13.12 -12.27
CA GLU A 126 -1.58 12.78 -12.47
C GLU A 126 -1.78 11.73 -13.57
N ALA A 127 -0.84 11.65 -14.52
CA ALA A 127 -0.81 10.64 -15.56
C ALA A 127 -0.26 9.28 -15.10
N TRP A 128 0.01 9.09 -13.80
CA TRP A 128 0.47 7.80 -13.29
C TRP A 128 -0.56 6.68 -13.58
N PRO A 129 -0.16 5.47 -14.02
CA PRO A 129 1.22 4.98 -14.20
C PRO A 129 1.86 5.30 -15.57
N ILE A 130 1.19 5.96 -16.47
CA ILE A 130 1.66 6.20 -17.85
C ILE A 130 2.92 7.07 -17.89
N CYS A 131 3.02 8.08 -17.02
CA CYS A 131 4.22 8.92 -16.91
C CYS A 131 5.49 8.12 -16.54
N VAL A 132 5.34 6.97 -15.89
CA VAL A 132 6.46 6.05 -15.59
C VAL A 132 6.73 5.10 -16.76
N VAL A 133 5.69 4.62 -17.44
CA VAL A 133 5.81 3.69 -18.57
C VAL A 133 6.43 4.39 -19.79
N SER A 134 6.01 5.61 -20.07
CA SER A 134 6.44 6.39 -21.25
C SER A 134 6.63 7.87 -20.88
N PRO A 135 7.67 8.20 -20.09
CA PRO A 135 7.83 9.51 -19.46
C PRO A 135 7.96 10.67 -20.47
N ASN A 136 8.50 10.40 -21.64
CA ASN A 136 8.77 11.42 -22.67
C ASN A 136 7.68 11.51 -23.74
N ASN A 137 6.71 10.60 -23.72
CA ASN A 137 5.65 10.56 -24.75
C ASN A 137 4.38 9.90 -24.19
N LEU A 138 3.46 10.71 -23.67
CA LEU A 138 2.18 10.28 -23.09
C LEU A 138 1.10 9.97 -24.12
N THR A 139 1.50 9.62 -25.35
CA THR A 139 0.57 9.21 -26.42
C THR A 139 0.42 7.69 -26.47
N GLU A 140 -0.65 7.22 -27.09
CA GLU A 140 -0.87 5.79 -27.31
C GLU A 140 0.30 5.13 -28.07
N GLU A 141 0.84 5.80 -29.08
CA GLU A 141 2.02 5.34 -29.83
C GLU A 141 3.26 5.21 -28.93
N GLY A 142 3.51 6.23 -28.08
CA GLY A 142 4.61 6.21 -27.12
C GLY A 142 4.49 5.04 -26.13
N VAL A 143 3.29 4.80 -25.62
CA VAL A 143 3.03 3.66 -24.71
C VAL A 143 3.23 2.33 -25.43
N TYR A 144 2.69 2.13 -26.64
CA TYR A 144 2.93 0.89 -27.39
C TYR A 144 4.43 0.63 -27.64
N LYS A 145 5.19 1.66 -27.98
CA LYS A 145 6.64 1.57 -28.13
C LYS A 145 7.29 1.11 -26.81
N ALA A 146 6.94 1.78 -25.71
CA ALA A 146 7.46 1.44 -24.38
C ALA A 146 7.08 0.01 -23.95
N LEU A 147 5.86 -0.46 -24.25
CA LEU A 147 5.42 -1.83 -23.98
C LEU A 147 6.15 -2.86 -24.85
N LYS A 148 6.53 -2.51 -26.07
CA LYS A 148 7.28 -3.40 -26.97
C LYS A 148 8.73 -3.56 -26.53
N GLU A 149 9.38 -2.50 -26.13
CA GLU A 149 10.81 -2.42 -25.90
C GLU A 149 11.19 -2.48 -24.40
N GLY A 150 10.38 -1.83 -23.54
CA GLY A 150 10.68 -1.61 -22.13
C GLY A 150 10.17 -2.70 -21.19
N PRO A 151 10.38 -2.56 -19.88
CA PRO A 151 10.03 -3.58 -18.89
C PRO A 151 8.53 -3.79 -18.71
N TYR A 152 7.70 -2.77 -18.93
CA TYR A 152 6.27 -2.81 -18.63
C TYR A 152 5.44 -3.67 -19.59
N GLY A 153 5.99 -4.06 -20.73
CA GLY A 153 5.35 -5.01 -21.64
C GLY A 153 5.67 -6.48 -21.37
N ARG A 154 6.54 -6.80 -20.40
CA ARG A 154 6.84 -8.18 -20.01
C ARG A 154 5.61 -8.89 -19.46
N CYS A 155 5.52 -10.18 -19.70
CA CYS A 155 4.54 -11.03 -19.06
C CYS A 155 4.81 -11.08 -17.55
N VAL A 156 3.78 -10.89 -16.72
CA VAL A 156 3.93 -10.90 -15.26
C VAL A 156 4.41 -12.25 -14.70
N TYR A 157 4.22 -13.32 -15.45
CA TYR A 157 4.71 -14.66 -15.11
C TYR A 157 6.14 -14.93 -15.58
N ALA A 158 6.74 -14.02 -16.34
CA ALA A 158 8.10 -14.14 -16.88
C ALA A 158 9.02 -12.99 -16.41
N CYS A 159 8.62 -12.28 -15.39
CA CYS A 159 9.46 -11.27 -14.75
C CYS A 159 10.41 -11.92 -13.74
N ASP A 160 11.40 -11.15 -13.34
CA ASP A 160 12.45 -11.51 -12.39
C ASP A 160 12.16 -10.98 -10.97
N ASN A 161 10.89 -10.79 -10.65
CA ASN A 161 10.42 -10.30 -9.36
C ASN A 161 10.57 -11.37 -8.27
N ASP A 162 10.91 -10.95 -7.06
CA ASP A 162 11.06 -11.80 -5.87
C ASP A 162 10.26 -11.32 -4.65
N VAL A 163 9.69 -10.12 -4.73
CA VAL A 163 8.87 -9.57 -3.63
C VAL A 163 7.53 -10.28 -3.52
N VAL A 164 6.99 -10.32 -2.32
CA VAL A 164 5.73 -11.02 -2.03
C VAL A 164 4.52 -10.36 -2.72
N ASP A 165 3.50 -11.15 -3.04
CA ASP A 165 2.21 -10.66 -3.54
C ASP A 165 1.08 -10.70 -2.49
N HIS A 166 1.36 -11.31 -1.35
CA HIS A 166 0.52 -11.28 -0.14
C HIS A 166 1.37 -11.51 1.10
N GLN A 167 0.99 -10.87 2.21
CA GLN A 167 1.67 -11.01 3.50
C GLN A 167 0.71 -10.73 4.64
N VAL A 168 0.80 -11.51 5.70
CA VAL A 168 0.14 -11.25 6.99
C VAL A 168 1.20 -11.00 8.04
N VAL A 169 0.95 -10.06 8.94
CA VAL A 169 1.86 -9.66 10.01
C VAL A 169 1.07 -9.55 11.30
N ASN A 170 1.46 -10.32 12.30
CA ASN A 170 0.96 -10.20 13.65
C ASN A 170 2.00 -9.50 14.51
N MET A 171 1.59 -8.48 15.24
CA MET A 171 2.44 -7.64 16.08
C MET A 171 1.91 -7.63 17.51
N GLU A 172 2.81 -7.63 18.46
CA GLU A 172 2.54 -7.41 19.88
C GLU A 172 3.21 -6.11 20.29
N PHE A 173 2.42 -5.17 20.77
CA PHE A 173 2.87 -3.89 21.31
C PHE A 173 2.96 -3.92 22.82
N GLU A 174 3.53 -2.87 23.41
CA GLU A 174 3.54 -2.67 24.88
C GLU A 174 2.13 -2.82 25.46
N ASP A 175 2.05 -3.26 26.71
CA ASP A 175 0.80 -3.52 27.43
C ASP A 175 -0.09 -4.62 26.82
N GLY A 176 0.48 -5.46 25.92
CA GLY A 176 -0.22 -6.59 25.32
C GLY A 176 -1.22 -6.21 24.22
N VAL A 177 -1.18 -4.99 23.69
CA VAL A 177 -1.99 -4.60 22.54
C VAL A 177 -1.51 -5.36 21.30
N THR A 178 -2.44 -5.94 20.54
CA THR A 178 -2.11 -6.73 19.35
C THR A 178 -2.58 -6.04 18.08
N VAL A 179 -1.81 -6.22 17.01
CA VAL A 179 -2.19 -5.78 15.67
C VAL A 179 -2.11 -6.94 14.70
N ASP A 180 -3.17 -7.21 13.95
CA ASP A 180 -3.14 -8.06 12.79
C ASP A 180 -3.23 -7.22 11.51
N PHE A 181 -2.26 -7.39 10.64
CA PHE A 181 -2.15 -6.63 9.39
C PHE A 181 -2.04 -7.58 8.20
N GLN A 182 -2.80 -7.28 7.15
CA GLN A 182 -2.73 -7.99 5.88
C GLN A 182 -2.42 -7.05 4.72
N MET A 183 -1.45 -7.40 3.91
CA MET A 183 -1.22 -6.82 2.58
C MET A 183 -1.59 -7.83 1.51
N THR A 184 -2.32 -7.41 0.47
CA THR A 184 -2.63 -8.26 -0.67
C THR A 184 -2.67 -7.52 -2.00
N ALA A 185 -2.10 -8.17 -3.02
CA ALA A 185 -2.16 -7.73 -4.41
C ALA A 185 -3.51 -8.02 -5.10
N PHE A 186 -4.32 -8.92 -4.53
CA PHE A 186 -5.46 -9.55 -5.21
C PHE A 186 -6.78 -8.86 -4.92
N THR A 187 -6.82 -7.54 -5.18
CA THR A 187 -8.03 -6.73 -5.02
C THR A 187 -8.33 -5.93 -6.28
N GLY A 188 -9.59 -5.68 -6.53
CA GLY A 188 -10.06 -4.90 -7.69
C GLY A 188 -9.93 -3.38 -7.48
N HIS A 189 -9.84 -2.93 -6.23
CA HIS A 189 -9.65 -1.52 -5.84
C HIS A 189 -8.64 -1.43 -4.71
N GLY A 190 -7.91 -0.34 -4.68
CA GLY A 190 -6.95 -0.02 -3.64
C GLY A 190 -7.59 0.64 -2.44
N GLY A 191 -6.80 0.84 -1.41
CA GLY A 191 -7.19 1.51 -0.19
C GLY A 191 -6.83 0.71 1.06
N ARG A 192 -7.18 1.28 2.19
CA ARG A 192 -6.92 0.70 3.51
C ARG A 192 -8.20 0.54 4.27
N THR A 193 -8.30 -0.54 5.02
CA THR A 193 -9.32 -0.69 6.07
C THR A 193 -8.63 -0.80 7.41
N ILE A 194 -9.26 -0.26 8.44
CA ILE A 194 -8.79 -0.37 9.82
C ILE A 194 -9.97 -0.60 10.75
N HIS A 195 -9.80 -1.48 11.72
CA HIS A 195 -10.75 -1.73 12.80
C HIS A 195 -9.98 -1.71 14.12
N VAL A 196 -10.31 -0.76 14.99
CA VAL A 196 -9.67 -0.55 16.29
C VAL A 196 -10.65 -0.95 17.38
N CYS A 197 -10.36 -2.01 18.12
CA CYS A 197 -11.20 -2.52 19.18
C CYS A 197 -10.69 -2.06 20.54
N GLY A 198 -11.58 -1.47 21.32
CA GLY A 198 -11.32 -1.00 22.68
C GLY A 198 -12.17 -1.70 23.73
N THR A 199 -11.95 -1.33 24.99
CA THR A 199 -12.67 -1.94 26.13
C THR A 199 -14.12 -1.46 26.30
N LYS A 200 -14.54 -0.43 25.56
CA LYS A 200 -15.88 0.18 25.66
C LYS A 200 -16.56 0.41 24.30
N GLY A 201 -15.91 0.06 23.22
CA GLY A 201 -16.40 0.26 21.86
C GLY A 201 -15.33 -0.02 20.83
N ASP A 202 -15.63 0.21 19.58
CA ASP A 202 -14.71 0.04 18.47
C ASP A 202 -14.87 1.13 17.42
N ILE A 203 -13.86 1.26 16.56
CA ILE A 203 -13.80 2.22 15.46
C ILE A 203 -13.48 1.45 14.19
N TYR A 204 -14.29 1.63 13.15
CA TYR A 204 -14.04 1.09 11.83
C TYR A 204 -13.85 2.21 10.81
N GLY A 205 -12.85 2.09 9.94
CA GLY A 205 -12.60 3.01 8.84
C GLY A 205 -12.24 2.28 7.53
N ASP A 206 -12.77 2.79 6.43
CA ASP A 206 -12.32 2.45 5.06
C ASP A 206 -11.89 3.73 4.35
N LEU A 207 -10.63 3.81 3.98
CA LEU A 207 -10.08 4.99 3.30
C LEU A 207 -10.79 5.29 1.97
N LYS A 208 -11.36 4.26 1.32
CA LYS A 208 -12.10 4.43 0.07
C LYS A 208 -13.38 5.23 0.27
N ASP A 209 -14.08 4.98 1.38
CA ASP A 209 -15.37 5.60 1.66
C ASP A 209 -15.22 6.97 2.34
N ASN A 210 -13.99 7.28 2.77
CA ASN A 210 -13.65 8.54 3.47
C ASN A 210 -14.50 8.77 4.72
N GLU A 211 -14.85 7.68 5.40
CA GLU A 211 -15.70 7.66 6.57
C GLU A 211 -15.07 6.83 7.70
N VAL A 212 -15.36 7.23 8.92
CA VAL A 212 -15.03 6.50 10.14
C VAL A 212 -16.27 6.34 10.97
N THR A 213 -16.59 5.12 11.35
CA THR A 213 -17.71 4.79 12.25
C THR A 213 -17.16 4.41 13.62
N ILE A 214 -17.74 4.97 14.66
CA ILE A 214 -17.52 4.57 16.05
C ILE A 214 -18.76 3.91 16.60
N GLU A 215 -18.59 2.78 17.27
CA GLU A 215 -19.64 2.05 17.97
C GLU A 215 -19.25 1.92 19.45
N GLU A 216 -19.90 2.67 20.32
CA GLU A 216 -19.79 2.53 21.77
C GLU A 216 -20.74 1.43 22.26
N PHE A 217 -20.28 0.53 23.08
CA PHE A 217 -21.10 -0.60 23.52
C PHE A 217 -22.44 -0.17 24.15
N GLY A 218 -23.52 -0.63 23.56
CA GLY A 218 -24.89 -0.31 23.98
C GLY A 218 -25.44 1.03 23.49
N LYS A 219 -24.75 1.69 22.55
CA LYS A 219 -25.22 2.91 21.88
C LYS A 219 -25.41 2.68 20.38
N GLU A 220 -26.11 3.59 19.72
CA GLU A 220 -26.21 3.60 18.26
C GLU A 220 -24.87 4.03 17.66
N PRO A 221 -24.44 3.44 16.51
CA PRO A 221 -23.25 3.85 15.81
C PRO A 221 -23.30 5.30 15.32
N GLU A 222 -22.15 5.98 15.35
CA GLU A 222 -21.99 7.30 14.78
C GLU A 222 -20.95 7.27 13.65
N THR A 223 -21.26 7.86 12.50
CA THR A 223 -20.36 7.93 11.34
C THR A 223 -19.94 9.37 11.08
N PHE A 224 -18.66 9.56 10.84
CA PHE A 224 -18.03 10.84 10.56
C PHE A 224 -17.33 10.81 9.21
N ALA A 225 -17.49 11.84 8.39
CA ALA A 225 -16.63 12.06 7.24
C ALA A 225 -15.20 12.43 7.71
N THR A 226 -14.18 11.81 7.11
CA THR A 226 -12.79 12.01 7.57
C THR A 226 -12.12 13.24 6.99
N SER A 227 -12.60 13.76 5.84
CA SER A 227 -12.07 14.99 5.25
C SER A 227 -13.14 15.77 4.51
N GLU A 228 -13.20 17.05 4.80
CA GLU A 228 -13.76 18.08 3.95
C GLU A 228 -12.56 18.83 3.35
N GLY A 229 -12.24 18.68 2.07
CA GLY A 229 -11.19 19.47 1.45
C GLY A 229 -10.41 18.81 0.31
N ASP A 230 -9.21 19.33 0.09
CA ASP A 230 -8.30 18.87 -0.94
C ASP A 230 -7.91 17.39 -0.76
N MET A 231 -8.34 16.55 -1.69
CA MET A 231 -8.02 15.12 -1.74
C MET A 231 -6.88 14.82 -2.71
N SER A 232 -6.19 15.83 -3.23
CA SER A 232 -5.00 15.66 -4.07
C SER A 232 -3.85 15.05 -3.26
N GLY A 233 -2.91 14.41 -3.94
CA GLY A 233 -1.71 13.81 -3.36
C GLY A 233 -2.00 13.01 -2.07
N HIS A 234 -2.06 11.67 -2.12
CA HIS A 234 -2.34 10.78 -0.98
C HIS A 234 -3.51 11.25 -0.09
N ALA A 235 -4.63 11.66 -0.71
CA ALA A 235 -5.81 12.19 -0.01
C ALA A 235 -5.53 13.45 0.83
N GLY A 236 -4.73 14.37 0.31
CA GLY A 236 -4.33 15.62 0.98
C GLY A 236 -3.20 15.45 2.00
N GLY A 237 -2.70 14.24 2.19
CA GLY A 237 -1.64 13.93 3.17
C GLY A 237 -0.33 14.66 2.88
N ASP A 238 0.06 14.77 1.61
CA ASP A 238 1.30 15.42 1.20
C ASP A 238 1.32 16.91 1.60
N ASN A 239 0.24 17.65 1.32
CA ASN A 239 0.11 19.04 1.67
C ASN A 239 0.07 19.27 3.21
N ARG A 240 -0.60 18.36 3.94
CA ARG A 240 -0.65 18.43 5.41
C ARG A 240 0.72 18.19 6.03
N LEU A 241 1.45 17.19 5.53
CA LEU A 241 2.81 16.90 6.00
C LEU A 241 3.74 18.12 5.84
N ILE A 242 3.71 18.78 4.69
CA ILE A 242 4.50 19.99 4.43
C ILE A 242 4.05 21.13 5.34
N SER A 243 2.74 21.31 5.53
CA SER A 243 2.20 22.35 6.39
C SER A 243 2.62 22.17 7.86
N ASP A 244 2.49 20.94 8.38
CA ASP A 244 2.90 20.59 9.75
C ASP A 244 4.41 20.81 9.95
N PHE A 245 5.22 20.44 8.96
CA PHE A 245 6.67 20.68 8.99
C PHE A 245 7.00 22.17 9.04
N LEU A 246 6.38 22.99 8.17
CA LEU A 246 6.61 24.43 8.13
C LEU A 246 6.14 25.13 9.42
N GLU A 247 5.04 24.68 10.02
CA GLU A 247 4.55 25.17 11.30
C GLU A 247 5.54 24.84 12.43
N ALA A 248 6.01 23.59 12.49
CA ALA A 248 7.02 23.17 13.45
C ALA A 248 8.31 23.99 13.35
N VAL A 249 8.79 24.26 12.13
CA VAL A 249 9.97 25.12 11.90
C VAL A 249 9.70 26.55 12.37
N ARG A 250 8.53 27.12 12.09
CA ARG A 250 8.14 28.48 12.50
C ARG A 250 8.08 28.63 14.02
N GLU A 251 7.59 27.61 14.71
CA GLU A 251 7.46 27.60 16.17
C GLU A 251 8.76 27.24 16.89
N GLY A 252 9.82 26.89 16.16
CA GLY A 252 11.07 26.41 16.73
C GLY A 252 10.89 25.12 17.53
N ALA A 253 10.02 24.23 17.02
CA ALA A 253 9.77 22.96 17.67
C ALA A 253 11.04 22.10 17.72
N ASN A 254 11.29 21.49 18.86
CA ASN A 254 12.29 20.44 19.03
C ASN A 254 11.69 19.08 18.66
N GLU A 255 12.54 18.06 18.53
CA GLU A 255 12.17 16.70 18.13
C GLU A 255 11.02 16.09 18.96
N ASP A 256 10.96 16.41 20.26
CA ASP A 256 9.92 15.91 21.18
C ASP A 256 8.50 16.37 20.83
N LYS A 257 8.37 17.40 20.01
CA LYS A 257 7.08 17.98 19.59
C LYS A 257 6.65 17.56 18.18
N LEU A 258 7.54 16.92 17.43
CA LEU A 258 7.24 16.45 16.08
C LEU A 258 6.51 15.11 16.11
N LYS A 259 5.28 15.08 15.61
CA LYS A 259 4.51 13.82 15.44
C LYS A 259 5.17 12.86 14.47
N THR A 260 6.03 13.37 13.58
CA THR A 260 6.75 12.65 12.54
C THR A 260 8.25 12.69 12.76
N GLY A 261 8.70 12.74 14.01
CA GLY A 261 10.12 12.73 14.36
C GLY A 261 10.81 11.43 13.91
N ILE A 262 12.13 11.52 13.74
CA ILE A 262 12.93 10.39 13.23
C ILE A 262 12.79 9.12 14.08
N ASP A 263 12.69 9.24 15.38
CA ASP A 263 12.56 8.11 16.29
C ASP A 263 11.24 7.34 16.09
N VAL A 264 10.15 8.05 15.78
CA VAL A 264 8.86 7.44 15.44
C VAL A 264 8.96 6.74 14.09
N SER A 265 9.53 7.41 13.09
CA SER A 265 9.69 6.84 11.74
C SER A 265 10.60 5.62 11.74
N ILE A 266 11.66 5.58 12.54
CA ILE A 266 12.53 4.42 12.69
C ILE A 266 11.76 3.20 13.21
N GLN A 267 10.84 3.38 14.16
CA GLN A 267 10.04 2.26 14.70
C GLN A 267 9.24 1.54 13.61
N SER A 268 8.62 2.27 12.70
CA SER A 268 7.85 1.69 11.59
C SER A 268 8.72 0.86 10.64
N HIS A 269 9.95 1.32 10.37
CA HIS A 269 10.92 0.60 9.55
C HIS A 269 11.45 -0.65 10.23
N ILE A 270 11.71 -0.59 11.54
CA ILE A 270 12.11 -1.75 12.33
C ILE A 270 11.02 -2.82 12.29
N ILE A 271 9.74 -2.44 12.46
CA ILE A 271 8.61 -3.37 12.35
C ILE A 271 8.58 -4.05 10.98
N ALA A 272 8.73 -3.28 9.90
CA ALA A 272 8.71 -3.81 8.54
C ALA A 272 9.87 -4.79 8.28
N LEU A 273 11.08 -4.45 8.74
CA LEU A 273 12.26 -5.32 8.61
C LEU A 273 12.14 -6.59 9.46
N ALA A 274 11.64 -6.49 10.70
CA ALA A 274 11.37 -7.63 11.55
C ALA A 274 10.28 -8.55 10.97
N ALA A 275 9.26 -7.98 10.30
CA ALA A 275 8.25 -8.75 9.60
C ALA A 275 8.84 -9.54 8.42
N GLU A 276 9.77 -8.95 7.67
CA GLU A 276 10.46 -9.65 6.59
C GLU A 276 11.39 -10.75 7.13
N GLU A 277 12.16 -10.46 8.19
CA GLU A 277 13.00 -11.45 8.86
C GLU A 277 12.18 -12.65 9.35
N SER A 278 11.07 -12.38 10.02
CA SER A 278 10.14 -13.42 10.49
C SER A 278 9.61 -14.26 9.33
N ARG A 279 9.18 -13.63 8.25
CA ARG A 279 8.67 -14.31 7.05
C ARG A 279 9.73 -15.25 6.45
N LEU A 280 10.95 -14.78 6.28
CA LEU A 280 12.07 -15.56 5.77
C LEU A 280 12.46 -16.72 6.70
N ALA A 281 12.25 -16.54 8.00
CA ALA A 281 12.46 -17.58 9.02
C ALA A 281 11.25 -18.52 9.21
N GLY A 282 10.24 -18.50 8.30
CA GLY A 282 9.06 -19.37 8.35
C GLY A 282 8.07 -19.00 9.45
N GLY A 283 7.97 -17.71 9.78
CA GLY A 283 7.02 -17.15 10.75
C GLY A 283 7.51 -17.17 12.19
N LYS A 284 8.80 -17.42 12.42
CA LYS A 284 9.36 -17.33 13.78
C LYS A 284 9.21 -15.90 14.30
N PRO A 285 8.75 -15.73 15.56
CA PRO A 285 8.68 -14.43 16.17
C PRO A 285 10.07 -13.75 16.23
N VAL A 286 10.09 -12.46 15.90
CA VAL A 286 11.25 -11.59 16.03
C VAL A 286 10.95 -10.57 17.12
N GLU A 287 11.79 -10.50 18.15
CA GLU A 287 11.72 -9.50 19.21
C GLU A 287 12.36 -8.20 18.70
N ILE A 288 11.77 -7.03 19.07
CA ILE A 288 12.20 -5.70 18.65
C ILE A 288 12.65 -4.89 19.86
#